data_7aa7d4d9d6ab2b97b88e642dfacbffce
#
_entry.id   7aa7d4d9d6ab2b97b88e642dfacbffce
#
_cell.length_a   1.000
_cell.length_b   1.000
_cell.length_c   1.000
_cell.angle_alpha   90.00
_cell.angle_beta   90.00
_cell.angle_gamma   90.00
#
_symmetry.space_group_name_H-M   'P 1'
#
loop_
_entity.id
_entity.type
_entity.pdbx_description
1 polymer ?
#
loop_
_entity_poly.entity_id
_entity_poly.type
_entity_poly.pdbx_seq_one_letter_code
_entity_poly.pdbx_strand_id
1 'polypeptide(L)'
;MPMQEVSINRVEGLSDVLQPSESREFFIMSEENEDGQLALSIRRIEYQRAWERVRQLQKEDATIYSEVFATNRGGALVRVEGLRGFIPGSHISARKIKEDLEGEYLPLKFLEVDEERNRLVLSHRRALVEKKMNRLEVGEVVVGSVKGIKPYGAFIDIGGVSGLLHISEISHEHIETPHNVLNVNDQMKVMIIDLDSERGRISLSTKALEPEPGDMLTDPQKVFNKAEEMAAKYKQMLLEQTDENEEQSVEIAESE
;
A
#
# COMPACT_ATOMS: atom_id res chain seq x y z
N MET A 1 -31.88 -27.52 9.55
CA MET A 1 -30.74 -26.86 8.90
C MET A 1 -29.54 -27.81 8.92
N PRO A 2 -28.88 -28.11 7.79
CA PRO A 2 -27.67 -28.94 7.75
C PRO A 2 -26.49 -28.24 8.41
N MET A 3 -25.55 -28.99 9.02
CA MET A 3 -24.32 -28.44 9.63
C MET A 3 -23.51 -27.54 8.70
N GLN A 4 -23.51 -27.86 7.41
CA GLN A 4 -22.78 -27.08 6.38
C GLN A 4 -23.38 -25.69 6.13
N GLU A 5 -24.63 -25.46 6.50
CA GLU A 5 -25.37 -24.22 6.30
C GLU A 5 -25.43 -23.34 7.58
N VAL A 6 -24.70 -23.73 8.63
CA VAL A 6 -24.70 -23.03 9.92
C VAL A 6 -23.77 -21.81 9.91
N SER A 7 -22.59 -21.89 9.32
CA SER A 7 -21.63 -20.79 9.27
C SER A 7 -20.67 -20.90 8.07
N ILE A 8 -20.09 -19.79 7.65
CA ILE A 8 -18.95 -19.74 6.70
C ILE A 8 -17.65 -20.22 7.34
N ASN A 9 -17.56 -20.13 8.66
CA ASN A 9 -16.44 -20.63 9.44
C ASN A 9 -16.64 -22.10 9.80
N ARG A 10 -15.53 -22.80 10.10
CA ARG A 10 -15.61 -24.16 10.61
C ARG A 10 -16.17 -24.14 12.03
N VAL A 11 -17.26 -24.87 12.24
CA VAL A 11 -17.97 -25.00 13.51
C VAL A 11 -17.94 -26.45 13.93
N GLU A 12 -17.66 -26.75 15.20
CA GLU A 12 -17.58 -28.10 15.73
C GLU A 12 -18.96 -28.62 16.17
N GLY A 13 -19.83 -27.73 16.63
CA GLY A 13 -21.17 -28.06 17.07
C GLY A 13 -22.21 -26.97 16.79
N LEU A 14 -23.49 -27.37 16.67
CA LEU A 14 -24.60 -26.42 16.49
C LEU A 14 -24.75 -25.45 17.67
N SER A 15 -24.42 -25.90 18.87
CA SER A 15 -24.47 -25.11 20.09
C SER A 15 -23.49 -23.94 20.13
N ASP A 16 -22.46 -23.97 19.28
CA ASP A 16 -21.46 -22.89 19.20
C ASP A 16 -22.00 -21.67 18.46
N VAL A 17 -23.02 -21.87 17.61
CA VAL A 17 -23.62 -20.84 16.75
C VAL A 17 -25.05 -20.52 17.12
N LEU A 18 -25.81 -21.50 17.63
CA LEU A 18 -27.24 -21.39 17.90
C LEU A 18 -27.55 -21.74 19.34
N GLN A 19 -28.29 -20.84 20.01
CA GLN A 19 -28.84 -21.07 21.34
C GLN A 19 -30.34 -21.36 21.26
N PRO A 20 -30.89 -22.25 22.11
CA PRO A 20 -32.33 -22.46 22.18
C PRO A 20 -33.06 -21.14 22.51
N SER A 21 -34.16 -20.87 21.80
CA SER A 21 -34.99 -19.67 21.93
C SER A 21 -34.33 -18.35 21.48
N GLU A 22 -33.19 -18.40 20.81
CA GLU A 22 -32.58 -17.22 20.17
C GLU A 22 -33.33 -16.87 18.89
N SER A 23 -33.68 -15.58 18.73
CA SER A 23 -34.23 -15.05 17.48
C SER A 23 -33.10 -14.66 16.53
N ARG A 24 -33.09 -15.24 15.34
CA ARG A 24 -32.08 -14.99 14.31
C ARG A 24 -32.68 -14.87 12.93
N GLU A 25 -31.98 -14.18 12.04
CA GLU A 25 -32.27 -14.14 10.61
C GLU A 25 -31.73 -15.41 9.93
N PHE A 26 -32.53 -15.99 9.05
CA PHE A 26 -32.19 -17.15 8.24
C PHE A 26 -32.49 -16.86 6.78
N PHE A 27 -31.62 -17.32 5.91
CA PHE A 27 -31.91 -17.38 4.47
C PHE A 27 -32.74 -18.63 4.17
N ILE A 28 -33.88 -18.47 3.51
CA ILE A 28 -34.73 -19.58 3.08
C ILE A 28 -34.19 -20.11 1.76
N MET A 29 -33.70 -21.34 1.77
CA MET A 29 -33.05 -21.98 0.61
C MET A 29 -34.03 -22.61 -0.38
N SER A 30 -35.13 -23.13 0.13
CA SER A 30 -36.15 -23.79 -0.69
C SER A 30 -37.54 -23.60 -0.08
N GLU A 31 -38.55 -23.75 -0.89
CA GLU A 31 -39.94 -23.84 -0.43
C GLU A 31 -40.10 -25.03 0.54
N GLU A 32 -41.23 -25.05 1.26
CA GLU A 32 -41.59 -26.13 2.15
C GLU A 32 -41.56 -27.49 1.44
N ASN A 33 -40.97 -28.49 2.09
CA ASN A 33 -41.07 -29.87 1.62
C ASN A 33 -42.48 -30.47 1.92
N GLU A 34 -42.72 -31.72 1.53
CA GLU A 34 -43.97 -32.43 1.79
C GLU A 34 -44.35 -32.51 3.27
N ASP A 35 -43.35 -32.36 4.20
CA ASP A 35 -43.51 -32.34 5.66
C ASP A 35 -43.73 -30.93 6.22
N GLY A 36 -43.83 -29.88 5.40
CA GLY A 36 -43.99 -28.50 5.83
C GLY A 36 -42.70 -27.87 6.41
N GLN A 37 -41.51 -28.42 6.10
CA GLN A 37 -40.24 -27.94 6.63
C GLN A 37 -39.53 -27.05 5.61
N LEU A 38 -39.03 -25.91 6.07
CA LEU A 38 -38.17 -24.98 5.30
C LEU A 38 -36.71 -25.36 5.43
N ALA A 39 -35.99 -25.32 4.33
CA ALA A 39 -34.50 -25.39 4.37
C ALA A 39 -33.93 -24.02 4.65
N LEU A 40 -33.21 -23.86 5.77
CA LEU A 40 -32.66 -22.61 6.25
C LEU A 40 -31.13 -22.62 6.21
N SER A 41 -30.52 -21.45 5.96
CA SER A 41 -29.07 -21.23 5.98
C SER A 41 -28.72 -19.92 6.68
N ILE A 42 -27.85 -19.98 7.67
CA ILE A 42 -27.17 -18.81 8.25
C ILE A 42 -25.94 -18.47 7.40
N ARG A 43 -25.25 -19.49 6.95
CA ARG A 43 -24.05 -19.37 6.11
C ARG A 43 -24.23 -18.43 4.92
N ARG A 44 -25.39 -18.45 4.25
CA ARG A 44 -25.64 -17.57 3.10
C ARG A 44 -25.73 -16.10 3.51
N ILE A 45 -26.33 -15.81 4.66
CA ILE A 45 -26.39 -14.44 5.19
C ILE A 45 -24.99 -13.96 5.60
N GLU A 46 -24.24 -14.79 6.31
CA GLU A 46 -22.87 -14.49 6.69
C GLU A 46 -22.00 -14.25 5.45
N TYR A 47 -22.16 -15.06 4.40
CA TYR A 47 -21.45 -14.93 3.13
C TYR A 47 -21.75 -13.59 2.43
N GLN A 48 -23.01 -13.18 2.34
CA GLN A 48 -23.40 -11.89 1.77
C GLN A 48 -22.81 -10.73 2.58
N ARG A 49 -22.95 -10.76 3.92
CA ARG A 49 -22.38 -9.74 4.80
C ARG A 49 -20.86 -9.66 4.72
N ALA A 50 -20.19 -10.80 4.59
CA ALA A 50 -18.74 -10.85 4.41
C ALA A 50 -18.30 -10.16 3.11
N TRP A 51 -19.00 -10.40 1.99
CA TRP A 51 -18.71 -9.71 0.72
C TRP A 51 -19.03 -8.22 0.77
N GLU A 52 -20.13 -7.83 1.40
CA GLU A 52 -20.46 -6.41 1.63
C GLU A 52 -19.36 -5.71 2.43
N ARG A 53 -18.90 -6.34 3.51
CA ARG A 53 -17.81 -5.81 4.33
C ARG A 53 -16.49 -5.71 3.57
N VAL A 54 -16.13 -6.72 2.79
CA VAL A 54 -14.92 -6.72 1.97
C VAL A 54 -14.98 -5.62 0.89
N ARG A 55 -16.13 -5.41 0.24
CA ARG A 55 -16.32 -4.32 -0.72
C ARG A 55 -16.21 -2.94 -0.06
N GLN A 56 -16.75 -2.79 1.14
CA GLN A 56 -16.60 -1.55 1.92
C GLN A 56 -15.13 -1.28 2.23
N LEU A 57 -14.40 -2.27 2.77
CA LEU A 57 -12.97 -2.15 3.09
C LEU A 57 -12.12 -1.84 1.85
N GLN A 58 -12.46 -2.43 0.70
CA GLN A 58 -11.80 -2.12 -0.57
C GLN A 58 -12.05 -0.67 -1.00
N LYS A 59 -13.30 -0.18 -0.88
CA LYS A 59 -13.67 1.19 -1.25
C LYS A 59 -13.00 2.24 -0.35
N GLU A 60 -12.80 1.91 0.91
CA GLU A 60 -12.08 2.74 1.89
C GLU A 60 -10.55 2.63 1.74
N ASP A 61 -10.07 1.85 0.79
CA ASP A 61 -8.65 1.46 0.62
C ASP A 61 -8.00 1.04 1.96
N ALA A 62 -8.74 0.31 2.79
CA ALA A 62 -8.29 -0.08 4.11
C ALA A 62 -7.16 -1.11 4.06
N THR A 63 -6.16 -0.97 4.93
CA THR A 63 -5.16 -2.01 5.20
C THR A 63 -5.69 -2.96 6.26
N ILE A 64 -5.84 -4.22 5.91
CA ILE A 64 -6.29 -5.28 6.81
C ILE A 64 -5.12 -6.17 7.25
N TYR A 65 -5.29 -6.85 8.38
CA TYR A 65 -4.33 -7.85 8.86
C TYR A 65 -4.99 -9.22 8.86
N SER A 66 -4.32 -10.21 8.30
CA SER A 66 -4.83 -11.58 8.27
C SER A 66 -3.71 -12.60 8.38
N GLU A 67 -4.03 -13.73 8.99
CA GLU A 67 -3.16 -14.88 9.11
C GLU A 67 -3.10 -15.67 7.81
N VAL A 68 -1.90 -16.09 7.44
CA VAL A 68 -1.67 -17.03 6.33
C VAL A 68 -1.91 -18.44 6.84
N PHE A 69 -2.96 -19.10 6.37
CA PHE A 69 -3.30 -20.46 6.80
C PHE A 69 -2.75 -21.56 5.90
N ALA A 70 -2.31 -21.24 4.70
CA ALA A 70 -1.66 -22.18 3.78
C ALA A 70 -0.86 -21.46 2.70
N THR A 71 0.13 -22.14 2.15
CA THR A 71 0.91 -21.65 1.01
C THR A 71 0.87 -22.64 -0.14
N ASN A 72 1.07 -22.15 -1.36
CA ASN A 72 1.17 -22.97 -2.57
C ASN A 72 2.17 -22.37 -3.57
N ARG A 73 2.39 -23.06 -4.71
CA ARG A 73 3.33 -22.59 -5.75
C ARG A 73 3.01 -21.20 -6.29
N GLY A 74 1.72 -20.80 -6.32
CA GLY A 74 1.25 -19.52 -6.83
C GLY A 74 1.34 -18.39 -5.82
N GLY A 75 1.28 -18.67 -4.52
CA GLY A 75 1.22 -17.65 -3.48
C GLY A 75 0.77 -18.17 -2.12
N ALA A 76 0.18 -17.30 -1.32
CA ALA A 76 -0.34 -17.59 0.01
C ALA A 76 -1.87 -17.45 0.08
N LEU A 77 -2.47 -18.19 1.00
CA LEU A 77 -3.90 -18.19 1.26
C LEU A 77 -4.18 -17.61 2.63
N VAL A 78 -5.11 -16.67 2.69
CA VAL A 78 -5.54 -15.97 3.90
C VAL A 78 -7.05 -16.04 4.06
N ARG A 79 -7.54 -15.76 5.27
CA ARG A 79 -8.97 -15.71 5.55
C ARG A 79 -9.37 -14.32 5.99
N VAL A 80 -10.21 -13.66 5.19
CA VAL A 80 -10.71 -12.30 5.42
C VAL A 80 -12.22 -12.35 5.58
N GLU A 81 -12.73 -11.93 6.73
CA GLU A 81 -14.17 -11.98 7.06
C GLU A 81 -14.79 -13.38 6.82
N GLY A 82 -14.01 -14.45 7.02
CA GLY A 82 -14.43 -15.82 6.71
C GLY A 82 -14.29 -16.24 5.24
N LEU A 83 -14.07 -15.30 4.32
CA LEU A 83 -13.83 -15.57 2.90
C LEU A 83 -12.37 -15.98 2.66
N ARG A 84 -12.16 -16.82 1.64
CA ARG A 84 -10.82 -17.23 1.24
C ARG A 84 -10.21 -16.20 0.31
N GLY A 85 -9.12 -15.54 0.78
CA GLY A 85 -8.31 -14.63 0.00
C GLY A 85 -7.03 -15.29 -0.54
N PHE A 86 -6.51 -14.76 -1.63
CA PHE A 86 -5.28 -15.20 -2.28
C PHE A 86 -4.29 -14.05 -2.43
N ILE A 87 -3.05 -14.28 -2.06
CA ILE A 87 -1.93 -13.36 -2.25
C ILE A 87 -1.00 -13.96 -3.29
N PRO A 88 -0.94 -13.43 -4.53
CA PRO A 88 0.01 -13.92 -5.53
C PRO A 88 1.45 -13.81 -5.06
N GLY A 89 2.30 -14.74 -5.46
CA GLY A 89 3.72 -14.75 -5.05
C GLY A 89 4.48 -13.47 -5.43
N SER A 90 4.11 -12.80 -6.53
CA SER A 90 4.65 -11.49 -6.93
C SER A 90 4.25 -10.34 -6.01
N HIS A 91 3.17 -10.52 -5.24
CA HIS A 91 2.65 -9.56 -4.27
C HIS A 91 3.04 -9.87 -2.81
N ILE A 92 3.84 -10.91 -2.59
CA ILE A 92 4.51 -11.18 -1.32
C ILE A 92 5.84 -10.41 -1.33
N SER A 93 6.23 -9.82 -0.19
CA SER A 93 7.53 -9.13 -0.08
C SER A 93 8.68 -10.12 -0.26
N ALA A 94 9.66 -9.77 -1.11
CA ALA A 94 10.83 -10.60 -1.41
C ALA A 94 11.72 -10.94 -0.19
N ARG A 95 11.51 -10.29 0.94
CA ARG A 95 12.25 -10.55 2.20
C ARG A 95 11.78 -11.81 2.94
N LYS A 96 10.63 -12.39 2.54
CA LYS A 96 10.06 -13.57 3.18
C LYS A 96 10.09 -14.76 2.23
N ILE A 97 10.62 -15.87 2.68
CA ILE A 97 10.57 -17.16 1.98
C ILE A 97 9.12 -17.66 2.11
N LYS A 98 8.52 -18.14 1.03
CA LYS A 98 7.11 -18.58 1.00
C LYS A 98 6.77 -19.65 2.05
N GLU A 99 7.72 -20.48 2.39
CA GLU A 99 7.57 -21.61 3.31
C GLU A 99 7.45 -21.19 4.78
N ASP A 100 7.96 -19.98 5.12
CA ASP A 100 7.92 -19.45 6.49
C ASP A 100 6.72 -18.54 6.76
N LEU A 101 5.74 -18.47 5.82
CA LEU A 101 4.60 -17.56 5.94
C LEU A 101 3.39 -18.15 6.67
N GLU A 102 3.30 -19.47 6.79
CA GLU A 102 2.16 -20.10 7.46
C GLU A 102 2.14 -19.75 8.95
N GLY A 103 0.99 -19.32 9.43
CA GLY A 103 0.83 -18.81 10.80
C GLY A 103 1.21 -17.34 11.01
N GLU A 104 1.76 -16.66 9.99
CA GLU A 104 2.08 -15.24 10.12
C GLU A 104 0.90 -14.32 9.83
N TYR A 105 0.79 -13.25 10.60
CA TYR A 105 -0.13 -12.14 10.38
C TYR A 105 0.51 -11.10 9.46
N LEU A 106 -0.07 -10.91 8.28
CA LEU A 106 0.44 -9.97 7.27
C LEU A 106 -0.51 -8.78 7.08
N PRO A 107 0.03 -7.56 6.94
CA PRO A 107 -0.73 -6.42 6.44
C PRO A 107 -1.03 -6.61 4.95
N LEU A 108 -2.27 -6.39 4.54
CA LEU A 108 -2.77 -6.69 3.21
C LEU A 108 -3.64 -5.56 2.68
N LYS A 109 -3.52 -5.26 1.38
CA LYS A 109 -4.40 -4.38 0.61
C LYS A 109 -5.16 -5.19 -0.43
N PHE A 110 -6.38 -4.76 -0.73
CA PHE A 110 -7.19 -5.38 -1.76
C PHE A 110 -6.67 -5.02 -3.16
N LEU A 111 -6.59 -6.02 -4.05
CA LEU A 111 -6.30 -5.83 -5.47
C LEU A 111 -7.54 -6.08 -6.33
N GLU A 112 -8.26 -7.15 -6.02
CA GLU A 112 -9.44 -7.57 -6.76
C GLU A 112 -10.46 -8.16 -5.78
N VAL A 113 -11.71 -7.70 -5.88
CA VAL A 113 -12.84 -8.20 -5.12
C VAL A 113 -13.95 -8.51 -6.11
N ASP A 114 -14.17 -9.80 -6.40
CA ASP A 114 -15.15 -10.29 -7.35
C ASP A 114 -15.99 -11.39 -6.69
N GLU A 115 -17.20 -11.03 -6.26
CA GLU A 115 -18.14 -11.93 -5.61
C GLU A 115 -18.69 -12.98 -6.58
N GLU A 116 -18.96 -12.61 -7.85
CA GLU A 116 -19.54 -13.51 -8.82
C GLU A 116 -18.61 -14.69 -9.13
N ARG A 117 -17.30 -14.40 -9.18
CA ARG A 117 -16.26 -15.39 -9.41
C ARG A 117 -15.69 -15.97 -8.11
N ASN A 118 -16.22 -15.54 -6.96
CA ASN A 118 -15.69 -15.89 -5.63
C ASN A 118 -14.18 -15.66 -5.55
N ARG A 119 -13.72 -14.50 -6.02
CA ARG A 119 -12.31 -14.16 -6.16
C ARG A 119 -11.94 -12.96 -5.32
N LEU A 120 -11.07 -13.18 -4.35
CA LEU A 120 -10.53 -12.17 -3.46
C LEU A 120 -9.01 -12.20 -3.56
N VAL A 121 -8.42 -11.19 -4.19
CA VAL A 121 -6.97 -11.07 -4.38
C VAL A 121 -6.41 -9.92 -3.57
N LEU A 122 -5.32 -10.18 -2.86
CA LEU A 122 -4.70 -9.25 -1.90
C LEU A 122 -3.21 -9.06 -2.20
N SER A 123 -2.64 -7.97 -1.66
CA SER A 123 -1.23 -7.64 -1.80
C SER A 123 -0.60 -7.25 -0.46
N HIS A 124 0.36 -8.04 -0.01
CA HIS A 124 1.22 -7.70 1.11
C HIS A 124 2.21 -6.58 0.74
N ARG A 125 2.76 -6.66 -0.46
CA ARG A 125 3.71 -5.66 -0.95
C ARG A 125 3.11 -4.25 -0.99
N ARG A 126 1.86 -4.10 -1.46
CA ARG A 126 1.19 -2.79 -1.52
C ARG A 126 0.97 -2.21 -0.12
N ALA A 127 0.54 -3.03 0.84
CA ALA A 127 0.37 -2.60 2.23
C ALA A 127 1.69 -2.15 2.89
N LEU A 128 2.81 -2.84 2.60
CA LEU A 128 4.11 -2.45 3.10
C LEU A 128 4.62 -1.14 2.47
N VAL A 129 4.40 -0.95 1.16
CA VAL A 129 4.75 0.29 0.45
C VAL A 129 4.02 1.46 1.08
N GLU A 130 2.69 1.37 1.23
CA GLU A 130 1.88 2.42 1.85
C GLU A 130 2.32 2.72 3.30
N LYS A 131 2.48 1.68 4.12
CA LYS A 131 2.97 1.85 5.51
C LYS A 131 4.31 2.59 5.57
N LYS A 132 5.15 2.42 4.56
CA LYS A 132 6.43 3.09 4.48
C LYS A 132 6.26 4.51 3.97
N MET A 133 5.46 4.73 2.93
CA MET A 133 5.17 6.06 2.40
C MET A 133 4.56 6.98 3.46
N ASN A 134 3.67 6.47 4.30
CA ASN A 134 3.06 7.22 5.40
C ASN A 134 4.06 7.65 6.51
N ARG A 135 5.32 7.19 6.45
CA ARG A 135 6.39 7.58 7.36
C ARG A 135 7.39 8.55 6.74
N LEU A 136 7.27 8.79 5.44
CA LEU A 136 8.13 9.69 4.70
C LEU A 136 7.48 11.06 4.60
N GLU A 137 8.29 12.10 4.64
CA GLU A 137 7.84 13.48 4.55
C GLU A 137 8.52 14.20 3.37
N VAL A 138 7.81 15.14 2.76
CA VAL A 138 8.41 16.04 1.77
C VAL A 138 9.48 16.88 2.44
N GLY A 139 10.62 17.03 1.78
CA GLY A 139 11.81 17.69 2.34
C GLY A 139 12.67 16.80 3.25
N GLU A 140 12.36 15.50 3.38
CA GLU A 140 13.20 14.54 4.10
C GLU A 140 14.35 14.06 3.22
N VAL A 141 15.57 13.98 3.80
CA VAL A 141 16.74 13.39 3.16
C VAL A 141 16.80 11.90 3.49
N VAL A 142 16.86 11.09 2.45
CA VAL A 142 16.94 9.64 2.58
C VAL A 142 18.13 9.07 1.81
N VAL A 143 18.69 7.98 2.30
CA VAL A 143 19.73 7.24 1.57
C VAL A 143 19.05 6.18 0.71
N GLY A 144 19.35 6.19 -0.57
CA GLY A 144 18.84 5.21 -1.53
C GLY A 144 19.92 4.60 -2.40
N SER A 145 19.56 3.53 -3.11
CA SER A 145 20.42 2.88 -4.08
C SER A 145 19.79 2.90 -5.48
N VAL A 146 20.58 3.23 -6.49
CA VAL A 146 20.15 3.24 -7.90
C VAL A 146 19.84 1.81 -8.34
N LYS A 147 18.57 1.53 -8.67
CA LYS A 147 18.13 0.21 -9.16
C LYS A 147 18.07 0.13 -10.68
N GLY A 148 17.87 1.23 -11.34
CA GLY A 148 17.81 1.26 -12.79
C GLY A 148 17.84 2.69 -13.31
N ILE A 149 18.42 2.87 -14.48
CA ILE A 149 18.54 4.16 -15.14
C ILE A 149 17.78 4.11 -16.45
N LYS A 150 17.03 5.16 -16.73
CA LYS A 150 16.24 5.37 -17.95
C LYS A 150 16.64 6.71 -18.58
N PRO A 151 16.34 6.98 -19.86
CA PRO A 151 16.67 8.25 -20.49
C PRO A 151 16.11 9.48 -19.76
N TYR A 152 14.97 9.34 -19.09
CA TYR A 152 14.27 10.42 -18.39
C TYR A 152 14.60 10.50 -16.88
N GLY A 153 15.42 9.61 -16.34
CA GLY A 153 15.78 9.63 -14.91
C GLY A 153 16.20 8.28 -14.36
N ALA A 154 16.37 8.21 -13.05
CA ALA A 154 16.79 6.99 -12.35
C ALA A 154 15.77 6.55 -11.31
N PHE A 155 15.61 5.24 -11.14
CA PHE A 155 14.83 4.64 -10.07
C PHE A 155 15.73 4.36 -8.87
N ILE A 156 15.40 4.97 -7.74
CA ILE A 156 16.16 4.88 -6.50
C ILE A 156 15.34 4.08 -5.49
N ASP A 157 15.92 2.99 -4.97
CA ASP A 157 15.34 2.22 -3.88
C ASP A 157 15.69 2.85 -2.53
N ILE A 158 14.71 3.41 -1.87
CA ILE A 158 14.84 4.00 -0.54
C ILE A 158 14.39 3.03 0.56
N GLY A 159 14.91 1.81 0.49
CA GLY A 159 14.70 0.73 1.46
C GLY A 159 13.40 -0.04 1.23
N GLY A 160 13.14 -0.48 0.00
CA GLY A 160 12.01 -1.32 -0.40
C GLY A 160 10.85 -0.57 -1.06
N VAL A 161 10.93 0.75 -1.13
CA VAL A 161 10.06 1.60 -1.96
C VAL A 161 10.92 2.29 -3.01
N SER A 162 10.44 2.35 -4.25
CA SER A 162 11.17 2.94 -5.36
C SER A 162 10.68 4.36 -5.62
N GLY A 163 11.59 5.34 -5.56
CA GLY A 163 11.34 6.71 -6.00
C GLY A 163 11.93 6.98 -7.39
N LEU A 164 11.42 7.99 -8.08
CA LEU A 164 11.93 8.48 -9.35
C LEU A 164 12.76 9.75 -9.11
N LEU A 165 14.02 9.71 -9.48
CA LEU A 165 14.87 10.87 -9.65
C LEU A 165 14.85 11.26 -11.13
N HIS A 166 14.01 12.25 -11.47
CA HIS A 166 13.91 12.73 -12.85
C HIS A 166 15.20 13.43 -13.26
N ILE A 167 15.54 13.42 -14.57
CA ILE A 167 16.79 14.02 -15.09
C ILE A 167 16.93 15.50 -14.70
N SER A 168 15.83 16.27 -14.72
CA SER A 168 15.80 17.69 -14.32
C SER A 168 16.02 17.92 -12.83
N GLU A 169 15.92 16.86 -12.01
CA GLU A 169 16.06 16.88 -10.56
C GLU A 169 17.41 16.33 -10.08
N ILE A 170 18.31 15.98 -11.00
CA ILE A 170 19.66 15.51 -10.65
C ILE A 170 20.56 16.68 -10.29
N SER A 171 20.58 17.75 -11.09
CA SER A 171 21.39 18.95 -10.90
C SER A 171 20.70 20.20 -11.44
N HIS A 172 21.18 21.38 -11.02
CA HIS A 172 20.81 22.65 -11.65
C HIS A 172 21.41 22.80 -13.04
N GLU A 173 22.54 22.17 -13.32
CA GLU A 173 23.14 22.15 -14.65
C GLU A 173 22.46 21.12 -15.55
N HIS A 174 22.48 21.38 -16.84
CA HIS A 174 21.89 20.53 -17.86
C HIS A 174 22.66 19.22 -18.02
N ILE A 175 21.92 18.09 -17.93
CA ILE A 175 22.45 16.75 -18.10
C ILE A 175 21.83 16.13 -19.36
N GLU A 176 22.67 15.68 -20.28
CA GLU A 176 22.19 15.02 -21.52
C GLU A 176 21.60 13.63 -21.25
N THR A 177 22.25 12.88 -20.40
CA THR A 177 21.78 11.53 -19.97
C THR A 177 22.10 11.25 -18.51
N PRO A 178 21.18 10.62 -17.75
CA PRO A 178 21.44 10.26 -16.34
C PRO A 178 22.64 9.30 -16.16
N HIS A 179 22.99 8.53 -17.19
CA HIS A 179 24.14 7.62 -17.19
C HIS A 179 25.50 8.33 -17.07
N ASN A 180 25.57 9.64 -17.38
CA ASN A 180 26.82 10.40 -17.24
C ASN A 180 27.16 10.66 -15.76
N VAL A 181 26.17 10.61 -14.88
CA VAL A 181 26.28 11.00 -13.47
C VAL A 181 26.04 9.83 -12.52
N LEU A 182 25.18 8.88 -12.90
CA LEU A 182 24.70 7.82 -12.04
C LEU A 182 25.07 6.44 -12.59
N ASN A 183 25.42 5.52 -11.68
CA ASN A 183 25.60 4.10 -12.01
C ASN A 183 24.61 3.23 -11.20
N VAL A 184 24.27 2.08 -11.78
CA VAL A 184 23.42 1.11 -11.08
C VAL A 184 24.15 0.59 -9.84
N ASN A 185 23.43 0.50 -8.71
CA ASN A 185 23.87 0.17 -7.38
C ASN A 185 24.65 1.27 -6.61
N ASP A 186 24.86 2.46 -7.19
CA ASP A 186 25.39 3.58 -6.43
C ASP A 186 24.46 3.89 -5.25
N GLN A 187 25.08 4.20 -4.10
CA GLN A 187 24.37 4.74 -2.94
C GLN A 187 24.47 6.25 -2.95
N MET A 188 23.33 6.91 -2.75
CA MET A 188 23.27 8.36 -2.76
C MET A 188 22.25 8.89 -1.77
N LYS A 189 22.46 10.11 -1.29
CA LYS A 189 21.43 10.87 -0.57
C LYS A 189 20.54 11.58 -1.56
N VAL A 190 19.24 11.50 -1.34
CA VAL A 190 18.21 12.17 -2.15
C VAL A 190 17.20 12.81 -1.23
N MET A 191 16.62 13.91 -1.65
CA MET A 191 15.51 14.55 -0.93
C MET A 191 14.18 14.17 -1.56
N ILE A 192 13.18 13.94 -0.75
CA ILE A 192 11.81 13.71 -1.19
C ILE A 192 11.18 15.06 -1.50
N ILE A 193 10.73 15.25 -2.73
CA ILE A 193 10.10 16.51 -3.18
C ILE A 193 8.59 16.37 -3.40
N ASP A 194 8.10 15.14 -3.60
CA ASP A 194 6.69 14.86 -3.76
C ASP A 194 6.36 13.41 -3.37
N LEU A 195 5.17 13.21 -2.78
CA LEU A 195 4.64 11.92 -2.30
C LEU A 195 3.20 11.74 -2.77
N ASP A 196 2.98 10.83 -3.71
CA ASP A 196 1.66 10.39 -4.15
C ASP A 196 1.37 9.00 -3.55
N SER A 197 0.73 8.99 -2.40
CA SER A 197 0.41 7.75 -1.66
C SER A 197 -0.60 6.87 -2.43
N GLU A 198 -1.54 7.47 -3.17
CA GLU A 198 -2.56 6.73 -3.91
C GLU A 198 -1.95 5.92 -5.06
N ARG A 199 -1.01 6.54 -5.78
CA ARG A 199 -0.31 5.90 -6.91
C ARG A 199 0.97 5.18 -6.50
N GLY A 200 1.39 5.32 -5.24
CA GLY A 200 2.64 4.76 -4.73
C GLY A 200 3.88 5.37 -5.41
N ARG A 201 3.84 6.66 -5.73
CA ARG A 201 4.93 7.37 -6.42
C ARG A 201 5.64 8.30 -5.47
N ILE A 202 6.96 8.32 -5.55
CA ILE A 202 7.84 9.21 -4.80
C ILE A 202 8.73 9.92 -5.79
N SER A 203 8.67 11.25 -5.79
CA SER A 203 9.59 12.09 -6.58
C SER A 203 10.76 12.49 -5.70
N LEU A 204 11.96 12.33 -6.26
CA LEU A 204 13.23 12.56 -5.57
C LEU A 204 14.02 13.67 -6.28
N SER A 205 14.83 14.40 -5.51
CA SER A 205 15.74 15.43 -6.02
C SER A 205 17.10 15.36 -5.33
N THR A 206 18.18 15.49 -6.10
CA THR A 206 19.52 15.83 -5.64
C THR A 206 19.86 17.30 -5.92
N LYS A 207 19.21 17.88 -6.91
CA LYS A 207 19.27 19.29 -7.27
C LYS A 207 18.94 20.20 -6.07
N ALA A 208 17.89 19.87 -5.32
CA ALA A 208 17.51 20.62 -4.12
C ALA A 208 18.53 20.51 -2.96
N LEU A 209 19.45 19.56 -3.04
CA LEU A 209 20.55 19.36 -2.09
C LEU A 209 21.87 20.03 -2.52
N GLU A 210 21.96 20.55 -3.77
CA GLU A 210 23.17 21.23 -4.24
C GLU A 210 23.39 22.56 -3.51
N PRO A 211 24.55 22.75 -2.85
CA PRO A 211 24.93 24.06 -2.29
C PRO A 211 25.19 25.11 -3.38
N GLU A 212 25.81 24.70 -4.48
CA GLU A 212 26.08 25.50 -5.67
C GLU A 212 25.65 24.73 -6.92
N PRO A 213 25.12 25.41 -7.97
CA PRO A 213 24.73 24.76 -9.21
C PRO A 213 25.88 23.94 -9.81
N GLY A 214 25.61 22.66 -10.15
CA GLY A 214 26.60 21.76 -10.74
C GLY A 214 27.47 20.98 -9.74
N ASP A 215 27.34 21.22 -8.44
CA ASP A 215 28.09 20.47 -7.43
C ASP A 215 27.85 18.96 -7.54
N MET A 216 26.64 18.54 -7.93
CA MET A 216 26.34 17.11 -8.10
C MET A 216 27.16 16.45 -9.23
N LEU A 217 27.60 17.23 -10.22
CA LEU A 217 28.40 16.77 -11.35
C LEU A 217 29.89 16.77 -11.05
N THR A 218 30.35 17.74 -10.23
CA THR A 218 31.78 17.96 -9.96
C THR A 218 32.26 17.31 -8.67
N ASP A 219 31.47 17.38 -7.60
CA ASP A 219 31.77 16.83 -6.27
C ASP A 219 30.50 16.34 -5.55
N PRO A 220 29.93 15.16 -5.90
CA PRO A 220 28.75 14.61 -5.26
C PRO A 220 28.90 14.45 -3.74
N GLN A 221 30.13 14.24 -3.22
CA GLN A 221 30.37 14.06 -1.79
C GLN A 221 30.11 15.36 -1.03
N LYS A 222 30.43 16.52 -1.60
CA LYS A 222 30.11 17.84 -1.04
C LYS A 222 28.60 18.01 -0.88
N VAL A 223 27.80 17.59 -1.88
CA VAL A 223 26.34 17.63 -1.85
C VAL A 223 25.82 16.71 -0.73
N PHE A 224 26.29 15.48 -0.65
CA PHE A 224 25.85 14.52 0.37
C PHE A 224 26.23 14.92 1.79
N ASN A 225 27.36 15.58 1.98
CA ASN A 225 27.78 16.06 3.30
C ASN A 225 26.92 17.23 3.79
N LYS A 226 26.45 18.09 2.88
CA LYS A 226 25.61 19.26 3.19
C LYS A 226 24.12 18.99 3.03
N ALA A 227 23.72 17.77 2.70
CA ALA A 227 22.34 17.42 2.37
C ALA A 227 21.33 17.81 3.46
N GLU A 228 21.67 17.56 4.73
CA GLU A 228 20.81 17.88 5.88
C GLU A 228 20.59 19.41 6.04
N GLU A 229 21.65 20.19 5.81
CA GLU A 229 21.60 21.67 5.87
C GLU A 229 20.72 22.22 4.74
N MET A 230 20.90 21.70 3.53
CA MET A 230 20.13 22.15 2.36
C MET A 230 18.65 21.74 2.48
N ALA A 231 18.37 20.55 3.01
CA ALA A 231 17.00 20.11 3.27
C ALA A 231 16.30 20.98 4.33
N ALA A 232 17.01 21.42 5.36
CA ALA A 232 16.46 22.35 6.36
C ALA A 232 16.07 23.69 5.72
N LYS A 233 16.93 24.24 4.83
CA LYS A 233 16.62 25.44 4.07
C LYS A 233 15.42 25.26 3.14
N TYR A 234 15.33 24.12 2.47
CA TYR A 234 14.21 23.80 1.60
C TYR A 234 12.88 23.72 2.35
N LYS A 235 12.87 23.06 3.53
CA LYS A 235 11.68 23.00 4.40
C LYS A 235 11.24 24.39 4.86
N GLN A 236 12.19 25.26 5.21
CA GLN A 236 11.88 26.64 5.61
C GLN A 236 11.24 27.43 4.45
N MET A 237 11.79 27.32 3.23
CA MET A 237 11.20 27.95 2.04
C MET A 237 9.78 27.45 1.76
N LEU A 238 9.52 26.16 1.94
CA LEU A 238 8.17 25.60 1.74
C LEU A 238 7.16 26.17 2.75
N LEU A 239 7.56 26.33 4.01
CA LEU A 239 6.71 26.94 5.05
C LEU A 239 6.39 28.40 4.72
N GLU A 240 7.39 29.19 4.35
CA GLU A 240 7.21 30.59 3.95
C GLU A 240 6.27 30.74 2.74
N GLN A 241 6.38 29.88 1.74
CA GLN A 241 5.48 29.85 0.57
C GLN A 241 4.04 29.45 0.91
N THR A 242 3.87 28.58 1.89
CA THR A 242 2.53 28.15 2.34
C THR A 242 1.83 29.29 3.05
N ASP A 243 2.54 29.99 3.94
CA ASP A 243 2.01 31.14 4.68
C ASP A 243 1.62 32.28 3.74
N GLU A 244 2.45 32.62 2.73
CA GLU A 244 2.14 33.63 1.72
C GLU A 244 0.91 33.28 0.86
N ASN A 245 0.72 32.00 0.52
CA ASN A 245 -0.44 31.56 -0.24
C ASN A 245 -1.73 31.56 0.59
N GLU A 246 -1.65 31.25 1.88
CA GLU A 246 -2.80 31.35 2.78
C GLU A 246 -3.21 32.79 3.01
N GLU A 247 -2.26 33.73 3.20
CA GLU A 247 -2.56 35.17 3.31
C GLU A 247 -3.23 35.72 2.04
N GLN A 248 -2.72 35.37 0.84
CA GLN A 248 -3.33 35.79 -0.42
C GLN A 248 -4.74 35.22 -0.63
N SER A 249 -5.00 33.99 -0.21
CA SER A 249 -6.34 33.39 -0.32
C SER A 249 -7.35 34.02 0.64
N VAL A 250 -6.93 34.50 1.80
CA VAL A 250 -7.78 35.24 2.76
C VAL A 250 -8.10 36.64 2.24
N GLU A 251 -7.12 37.36 1.67
CA GLU A 251 -7.35 38.70 1.07
C GLU A 251 -8.34 38.67 -0.11
N ILE A 252 -8.32 37.61 -0.94
CA ILE A 252 -9.27 37.45 -2.04
C ILE A 252 -10.69 37.15 -1.51
N ALA A 253 -10.80 36.33 -0.46
CA ALA A 253 -12.09 36.00 0.15
C ALA A 253 -12.76 37.18 0.90
N GLU A 254 -11.97 38.13 1.39
CA GLU A 254 -12.49 39.34 2.05
C GLU A 254 -12.85 40.46 1.05
N SER A 255 -12.46 40.33 -0.22
CA SER A 255 -12.70 41.33 -1.27
C SER A 255 -13.91 41.03 -2.17
N GLU A 256 -14.59 39.89 -1.98
CA GLU A 256 -15.88 39.52 -2.61
C GLU A 256 -17.08 39.72 -1.64
#